data_fe442123e7b1e5313e19c6e3e9d7483f
#
_entry.id   fe442123e7b1e5313e19c6e3e9d7483f
#
_cell.length_a   1.000
_cell.length_b   1.000
_cell.length_c   1.000
_cell.angle_alpha   90.00
_cell.angle_beta   90.00
_cell.angle_gamma   90.00
#
_symmetry.space_group_name_H-M   'P 1'
#
loop_
_entity.id
_entity.type
_entity.pdbx_description
1 polymer ?
#
loop_
_entity_poly.entity_id
_entity_poly.type
_entity_poly.pdbx_seq_one_letter_code
_entity_poly.pdbx_strand_id
1 'polypeptide(L)'
;MLAKARGEAMAAPADPGFDAGSMLAVIGDLENLKKDIAGFKNIVMANINSHQQIVLAGPKDEIGRVKDHLNQLSYRAILLPVSAAFHTPLVAHAQKPFASALDQVKFKKPKIAVYSNGTAKKHSVQTQSIKKKLKEHILEPVNFKDEITNIYKDGGYLFVEFGPQNILCKLVSNILKDQPHISVAINKSAGEDSDYLLKEAVVKMRVAGVKLGDIDPYREPESKQEIGKNAMSVMLNGSNYISDKTKQEFESALAEKHSFIEQEVQKQIKVIQQSQPKIQANTQTTMSTQSDQAKLSSRFKNQPAQANVDRSMEHFYQHQNETLKVHNQFLKQQSEYSK
;
A
#
# COMPACT_ATOMS: atom_id res chain seq x y z
N MET A 1 15.46 -0.86 -21.34
CA MET A 1 15.06 -0.65 -22.75
C MET A 1 13.59 -0.25 -22.87
N LEU A 2 12.61 -1.12 -22.59
CA LEU A 2 11.17 -0.78 -22.75
C LEU A 2 10.68 0.38 -21.88
N ALA A 3 11.14 0.49 -20.63
CA ALA A 3 10.75 1.62 -19.75
C ALA A 3 11.20 2.97 -20.33
N LYS A 4 12.43 3.04 -20.88
CA LYS A 4 12.95 4.22 -21.56
C LYS A 4 12.10 4.54 -22.80
N ALA A 5 11.86 3.57 -23.68
CA ALA A 5 11.04 3.75 -24.88
C ALA A 5 9.61 4.21 -24.55
N ARG A 6 9.02 3.70 -23.45
CA ARG A 6 7.72 4.15 -22.97
C ARG A 6 7.77 5.61 -22.54
N GLY A 7 8.76 6.00 -21.73
CA GLY A 7 8.92 7.37 -21.27
C GLY A 7 9.12 8.36 -22.42
N GLU A 8 9.98 8.02 -23.39
CA GLU A 8 10.22 8.82 -24.59
C GLU A 8 8.96 8.95 -25.46
N ALA A 9 8.20 7.86 -25.64
CA ALA A 9 6.94 7.89 -26.37
C ALA A 9 5.88 8.76 -25.70
N MET A 10 5.86 8.80 -24.38
CA MET A 10 4.88 9.57 -23.58
C MET A 10 5.28 11.05 -23.39
N ALA A 11 6.48 11.44 -23.82
CA ALA A 11 6.85 12.86 -23.81
C ALA A 11 5.91 13.68 -24.69
N ALA A 12 5.52 14.88 -24.20
CA ALA A 12 4.64 15.74 -24.95
C ALA A 12 5.27 16.11 -26.30
N PRO A 13 4.49 16.12 -27.39
CA PRO A 13 4.94 16.67 -28.66
C PRO A 13 5.44 18.10 -28.52
N ALA A 14 6.39 18.49 -29.37
CA ALA A 14 6.96 19.85 -29.38
C ALA A 14 6.01 20.92 -29.99
N ASP A 15 4.71 20.65 -29.98
CA ASP A 15 3.67 21.58 -30.45
C ASP A 15 3.24 22.50 -29.30
N PRO A 16 3.41 23.83 -29.39
CA PRO A 16 3.00 24.78 -28.36
C PRO A 16 1.48 24.77 -28.06
N GLY A 17 0.65 24.34 -29.01
CA GLY A 17 -0.79 24.23 -28.83
C GLY A 17 -1.25 22.87 -28.25
N PHE A 18 -0.34 21.93 -28.02
CA PHE A 18 -0.69 20.62 -27.52
C PHE A 18 -1.03 20.64 -26.04
N ASP A 19 -2.29 20.32 -25.71
CA ASP A 19 -2.69 20.10 -24.32
C ASP A 19 -2.42 18.64 -23.92
N ALA A 20 -1.32 18.44 -23.19
CA ALA A 20 -0.99 17.14 -22.62
C ALA A 20 -1.98 16.68 -21.53
N GLY A 21 -2.88 17.58 -21.12
CA GLY A 21 -3.81 17.33 -20.03
C GLY A 21 -3.20 17.38 -18.64
N SER A 22 -4.00 17.05 -17.65
CA SER A 22 -3.62 17.01 -16.25
C SER A 22 -4.31 15.85 -15.53
N MET A 23 -3.85 15.56 -14.29
CA MET A 23 -4.44 14.51 -13.46
C MET A 23 -4.80 15.07 -12.08
N LEU A 24 -5.90 14.58 -11.53
CA LEU A 24 -6.50 15.01 -10.27
C LEU A 24 -6.73 13.80 -9.36
N ALA A 25 -6.04 13.72 -8.24
CA ALA A 25 -6.36 12.72 -7.22
C ALA A 25 -7.60 13.17 -6.45
N VAL A 26 -8.58 12.29 -6.34
CA VAL A 26 -9.82 12.50 -5.60
C VAL A 26 -9.91 11.48 -4.48
N ILE A 27 -10.12 11.98 -3.26
CA ILE A 27 -10.22 11.17 -2.05
C ILE A 27 -11.52 11.52 -1.34
N GLY A 28 -12.23 10.49 -0.86
CA GLY A 28 -13.50 10.64 -0.16
C GLY A 28 -14.39 9.42 -0.35
N ASP A 29 -15.67 9.61 -0.10
CA ASP A 29 -16.69 8.64 -0.47
C ASP A 29 -16.96 8.76 -1.98
N LEU A 30 -16.58 7.71 -2.72
CA LEU A 30 -16.57 7.73 -4.18
C LEU A 30 -17.83 7.13 -4.81
N GLU A 31 -18.83 6.74 -4.01
CA GLU A 31 -20.07 6.12 -4.53
C GLU A 31 -20.81 7.03 -5.51
N ASN A 32 -20.85 8.32 -5.21
CA ASN A 32 -21.53 9.31 -6.02
C ASN A 32 -20.64 10.00 -7.05
N LEU A 33 -19.33 9.81 -7.00
CA LEU A 33 -18.36 10.54 -7.83
C LEU A 33 -18.71 10.52 -9.33
N LYS A 34 -19.16 9.37 -9.87
CA LYS A 34 -19.55 9.27 -11.28
C LYS A 34 -20.70 10.20 -11.64
N LYS A 35 -21.66 10.40 -10.74
CA LYS A 35 -22.80 11.32 -10.93
C LYS A 35 -22.32 12.76 -10.83
N ASP A 36 -21.46 13.05 -9.86
CA ASP A 36 -20.97 14.39 -9.56
C ASP A 36 -20.10 14.95 -10.70
N ILE A 37 -19.40 14.07 -11.43
CA ILE A 37 -18.58 14.46 -12.60
C ILE A 37 -19.28 14.27 -13.93
N ALA A 38 -20.52 13.79 -13.99
CA ALA A 38 -21.23 13.48 -15.25
C ALA A 38 -21.42 14.68 -16.19
N GLY A 39 -21.39 15.91 -15.65
CA GLY A 39 -21.44 17.15 -16.42
C GLY A 39 -20.15 17.49 -17.16
N PHE A 40 -19.03 16.81 -16.89
CA PHE A 40 -17.72 17.06 -17.48
C PHE A 40 -17.41 15.99 -18.54
N LYS A 41 -17.42 16.36 -19.83
CA LYS A 41 -17.44 15.40 -20.95
C LYS A 41 -16.11 14.71 -21.23
N ASN A 42 -14.98 15.39 -20.97
CA ASN A 42 -13.63 14.92 -21.34
C ASN A 42 -12.83 14.42 -20.13
N ILE A 43 -13.52 14.13 -19.03
CA ILE A 43 -12.90 13.62 -17.81
C ILE A 43 -13.05 12.11 -17.76
N VAL A 44 -11.96 11.41 -17.53
CA VAL A 44 -11.94 9.96 -17.40
C VAL A 44 -11.35 9.56 -16.03
N MET A 45 -11.77 8.41 -15.53
CA MET A 45 -11.15 7.76 -14.37
C MET A 45 -9.90 7.03 -14.83
N ALA A 46 -8.74 7.67 -14.70
CA ALA A 46 -7.46 7.13 -15.14
C ALA A 46 -6.94 6.03 -14.21
N ASN A 47 -7.15 6.17 -12.90
CA ASN A 47 -6.74 5.15 -11.92
C ASN A 47 -7.85 4.93 -10.89
N ILE A 48 -8.20 3.68 -10.66
CA ILE A 48 -9.08 3.25 -9.56
C ILE A 48 -8.19 2.58 -8.52
N ASN A 49 -7.65 3.39 -7.59
CA ASN A 49 -6.62 2.94 -6.68
C ASN A 49 -7.16 2.18 -5.46
N SER A 50 -8.29 2.62 -4.89
CA SER A 50 -8.91 1.97 -3.74
C SER A 50 -10.40 2.33 -3.63
N HIS A 51 -11.06 1.96 -2.54
CA HIS A 51 -12.44 2.36 -2.27
C HIS A 51 -12.60 3.87 -2.04
N GLN A 52 -11.53 4.53 -1.62
CA GLN A 52 -11.53 5.95 -1.23
C GLN A 52 -10.62 6.82 -2.10
N GLN A 53 -9.95 6.26 -3.11
CA GLN A 53 -9.01 7.00 -3.94
C GLN A 53 -9.14 6.65 -5.42
N ILE A 54 -9.45 7.67 -6.23
CA ILE A 54 -9.48 7.61 -7.69
C ILE A 54 -8.62 8.75 -8.24
N VAL A 55 -8.07 8.56 -9.43
CA VAL A 55 -7.41 9.64 -10.18
C VAL A 55 -8.24 9.91 -11.44
N LEU A 56 -8.69 11.14 -11.56
CA LEU A 56 -9.33 11.68 -12.77
C LEU A 56 -8.25 12.28 -13.68
N ALA A 57 -8.46 12.22 -14.98
CA ALA A 57 -7.56 12.81 -15.95
C ALA A 57 -8.35 13.38 -17.13
N GLY A 58 -7.83 14.45 -17.74
CA GLY A 58 -8.46 15.16 -18.84
C GLY A 58 -7.74 16.45 -19.21
N PRO A 59 -8.32 17.29 -20.08
CA PRO A 59 -7.78 18.60 -20.43
C PRO A 59 -7.52 19.48 -19.19
N LYS A 60 -6.46 20.27 -19.21
CA LYS A 60 -6.04 21.07 -18.05
C LYS A 60 -7.15 21.99 -17.52
N ASP A 61 -7.83 22.70 -18.39
CA ASP A 61 -8.89 23.62 -18.00
C ASP A 61 -10.09 22.90 -17.39
N GLU A 62 -10.42 21.72 -17.92
CA GLU A 62 -11.55 20.94 -17.43
C GLU A 62 -11.24 20.29 -16.08
N ILE A 63 -10.01 19.80 -15.89
CA ILE A 63 -9.51 19.30 -14.60
C ILE A 63 -9.53 20.40 -13.53
N GLY A 64 -9.20 21.65 -13.89
CA GLY A 64 -9.31 22.79 -12.96
C GLY A 64 -10.74 22.99 -12.48
N ARG A 65 -11.71 23.01 -13.41
CA ARG A 65 -13.13 23.16 -13.08
C ARG A 65 -13.67 21.99 -12.23
N VAL A 66 -13.29 20.76 -12.58
CA VAL A 66 -13.66 19.55 -11.81
C VAL A 66 -13.11 19.63 -10.39
N LYS A 67 -11.85 20.05 -10.22
CA LYS A 67 -11.25 20.22 -8.90
C LYS A 67 -12.07 21.16 -8.01
N ASP A 68 -12.43 22.35 -8.55
CA ASP A 68 -13.18 23.33 -7.79
C ASP A 68 -14.58 22.82 -7.45
N HIS A 69 -15.25 22.17 -8.40
CA HIS A 69 -16.56 21.56 -8.20
C HIS A 69 -16.51 20.47 -7.12
N LEU A 70 -15.56 19.53 -7.17
CA LEU A 70 -15.45 18.44 -6.21
C LEU A 70 -15.08 18.92 -4.80
N ASN A 71 -14.24 19.96 -4.69
CA ASN A 71 -13.93 20.57 -3.39
C ASN A 71 -15.18 21.20 -2.73
N GLN A 72 -16.11 21.75 -3.51
CA GLN A 72 -17.41 22.25 -3.01
C GLN A 72 -18.31 21.11 -2.52
N LEU A 73 -18.16 19.91 -3.05
CA LEU A 73 -18.92 18.71 -2.66
C LEU A 73 -18.24 17.91 -1.54
N SER A 74 -17.27 18.51 -0.84
CA SER A 74 -16.52 17.88 0.27
C SER A 74 -15.59 16.72 -0.12
N TYR A 75 -15.30 16.53 -1.42
CA TYR A 75 -14.20 15.69 -1.84
C TYR A 75 -12.87 16.42 -1.61
N ARG A 76 -11.83 15.67 -1.32
CA ARG A 76 -10.46 16.19 -1.37
C ARG A 76 -9.88 15.96 -2.76
N ALA A 77 -9.86 17.01 -3.57
CA ALA A 77 -9.40 16.99 -4.95
C ALA A 77 -8.06 17.72 -5.10
N ILE A 78 -7.01 17.01 -5.52
CA ILE A 78 -5.63 17.50 -5.52
C ILE A 78 -4.99 17.25 -6.88
N LEU A 79 -4.47 18.33 -7.51
CA LEU A 79 -3.74 18.22 -8.78
C LEU A 79 -2.46 17.44 -8.58
N LEU A 80 -2.20 16.48 -9.46
CA LEU A 80 -0.96 15.72 -9.47
C LEU A 80 0.13 16.46 -10.27
N PRO A 81 1.37 16.49 -9.79
CA PRO A 81 2.50 17.13 -10.51
C PRO A 81 3.01 16.18 -11.61
N VAL A 82 2.19 15.89 -12.60
CA VAL A 82 2.49 15.01 -13.73
C VAL A 82 2.54 15.81 -15.03
N SER A 83 3.30 15.29 -16.01
CA SER A 83 3.53 15.96 -17.29
C SER A 83 2.38 15.82 -18.28
N ALA A 84 1.46 14.85 -18.05
CA ALA A 84 0.37 14.56 -18.99
C ALA A 84 -0.79 13.84 -18.28
N ALA A 85 -1.95 13.83 -18.94
CA ALA A 85 -3.13 13.03 -18.56
C ALA A 85 -2.94 11.57 -19.00
N PHE A 86 -2.12 10.82 -18.26
CA PHE A 86 -1.86 9.41 -18.54
C PHE A 86 -3.13 8.57 -18.45
N HIS A 87 -3.15 7.45 -19.19
CA HIS A 87 -4.28 6.53 -19.27
C HIS A 87 -5.55 7.16 -19.87
N THR A 88 -5.36 8.12 -20.77
CA THR A 88 -6.44 8.80 -21.50
C THR A 88 -6.11 8.90 -23.00
N PRO A 89 -7.09 9.23 -23.85
CA PRO A 89 -6.83 9.49 -25.27
C PRO A 89 -5.85 10.66 -25.53
N LEU A 90 -5.62 11.56 -24.58
CA LEU A 90 -4.68 12.68 -24.72
C LEU A 90 -3.23 12.22 -24.92
N VAL A 91 -2.88 11.01 -24.46
CA VAL A 91 -1.56 10.41 -24.69
C VAL A 91 -1.54 9.40 -25.83
N ALA A 92 -2.53 9.44 -26.74
CA ALA A 92 -2.63 8.49 -27.86
C ALA A 92 -1.44 8.54 -28.81
N HIS A 93 -0.75 9.69 -28.92
CA HIS A 93 0.48 9.85 -29.69
C HIS A 93 1.59 8.86 -29.26
N ALA A 94 1.61 8.46 -27.99
CA ALA A 94 2.59 7.52 -27.43
C ALA A 94 2.37 6.07 -27.88
N GLN A 95 1.16 5.71 -28.30
CA GLN A 95 0.81 4.31 -28.54
C GLN A 95 1.60 3.68 -29.70
N LYS A 96 1.70 4.38 -30.83
CA LYS A 96 2.43 3.87 -32.03
C LYS A 96 3.95 3.70 -31.76
N PRO A 97 4.68 4.72 -31.27
CA PRO A 97 6.11 4.60 -30.97
C PRO A 97 6.40 3.48 -29.97
N PHE A 98 5.60 3.39 -28.91
CA PHE A 98 5.77 2.34 -27.91
C PHE A 98 5.42 0.96 -28.45
N ALA A 99 4.39 0.82 -29.27
CA ALA A 99 4.06 -0.42 -29.95
C ALA A 99 5.21 -0.91 -30.84
N SER A 100 5.86 -0.01 -31.60
CA SER A 100 7.03 -0.33 -32.40
C SER A 100 8.19 -0.83 -31.55
N ALA A 101 8.46 -0.22 -30.39
CA ALA A 101 9.48 -0.68 -29.46
C ALA A 101 9.15 -2.06 -28.87
N LEU A 102 7.89 -2.32 -28.55
CA LEU A 102 7.42 -3.63 -28.07
C LEU A 102 7.60 -4.73 -29.14
N ASP A 103 7.42 -4.40 -30.43
CA ASP A 103 7.54 -5.36 -31.51
C ASP A 103 8.98 -5.85 -31.70
N GLN A 104 9.97 -5.04 -31.33
CA GLN A 104 11.39 -5.42 -31.37
C GLN A 104 11.80 -6.34 -30.22
N VAL A 105 10.96 -6.50 -29.18
CA VAL A 105 11.29 -7.31 -28.01
C VAL A 105 10.75 -8.72 -28.15
N LYS A 106 11.61 -9.70 -27.89
CA LYS A 106 11.23 -11.12 -27.84
C LYS A 106 10.66 -11.45 -26.47
N PHE A 107 9.35 -11.60 -26.40
CA PHE A 107 8.65 -12.00 -25.19
C PHE A 107 8.78 -13.49 -24.94
N LYS A 108 8.85 -13.87 -23.66
CA LYS A 108 8.81 -15.26 -23.20
C LYS A 108 7.55 -15.50 -22.37
N LYS A 109 7.10 -16.75 -22.30
CA LYS A 109 6.03 -17.16 -21.41
C LYS A 109 6.42 -16.81 -19.96
N PRO A 110 5.55 -16.14 -19.19
CA PRO A 110 5.82 -15.85 -17.78
C PRO A 110 5.94 -17.15 -16.97
N LYS A 111 6.91 -17.19 -16.05
CA LYS A 111 7.12 -18.32 -15.14
C LYS A 111 6.19 -18.26 -13.91
N ILE A 112 5.72 -17.08 -13.58
CA ILE A 112 4.79 -16.81 -12.47
C ILE A 112 3.56 -16.08 -13.02
N ALA A 113 2.45 -16.11 -12.28
CA ALA A 113 1.27 -15.34 -12.65
C ALA A 113 1.59 -13.83 -12.61
N VAL A 114 1.25 -13.12 -13.69
CA VAL A 114 1.38 -11.67 -13.79
C VAL A 114 -0.02 -11.11 -14.04
N TYR A 115 -0.43 -10.14 -13.25
CA TYR A 115 -1.71 -9.46 -13.41
C TYR A 115 -1.56 -8.19 -14.25
N SER A 116 -2.62 -7.78 -14.88
CA SER A 116 -2.67 -6.60 -15.74
C SER A 116 -3.56 -5.53 -15.11
N ASN A 117 -3.01 -4.36 -14.86
CA ASN A 117 -3.74 -3.21 -14.36
C ASN A 117 -4.94 -2.82 -15.25
N GLY A 118 -4.84 -2.97 -16.59
CA GLY A 118 -5.93 -2.63 -17.48
C GLY A 118 -7.14 -3.56 -17.37
N THR A 119 -6.90 -4.87 -17.13
CA THR A 119 -7.95 -5.88 -17.04
C THR A 119 -8.24 -6.37 -15.62
N ALA A 120 -7.40 -6.04 -14.65
CA ALA A 120 -7.40 -6.56 -13.28
C ALA A 120 -7.33 -8.10 -13.21
N LYS A 121 -6.86 -8.78 -14.27
CA LYS A 121 -6.82 -10.24 -14.40
C LYS A 121 -5.41 -10.72 -14.76
N LYS A 122 -5.17 -12.01 -14.58
CA LYS A 122 -3.93 -12.65 -15.03
C LYS A 122 -3.72 -12.46 -16.53
N HIS A 123 -2.51 -12.11 -16.92
CA HIS A 123 -2.12 -12.14 -18.32
C HIS A 123 -2.23 -13.55 -18.90
N SER A 124 -2.58 -13.63 -20.17
CA SER A 124 -2.49 -14.86 -20.93
C SER A 124 -1.05 -15.39 -20.94
N VAL A 125 -0.89 -16.70 -21.06
CA VAL A 125 0.44 -17.32 -21.28
C VAL A 125 0.94 -17.12 -22.72
N GLN A 126 0.08 -16.66 -23.63
CA GLN A 126 0.42 -16.41 -25.03
C GLN A 126 1.13 -15.05 -25.15
N THR A 127 2.36 -15.06 -25.66
CA THR A 127 3.21 -13.87 -25.76
C THR A 127 2.61 -12.76 -26.65
N GLN A 128 1.88 -13.13 -27.68
CA GLN A 128 1.18 -12.17 -28.55
C GLN A 128 0.07 -11.43 -27.80
N SER A 129 -0.70 -12.13 -26.97
CA SER A 129 -1.74 -11.54 -26.13
C SER A 129 -1.14 -10.58 -25.10
N ILE A 130 -0.01 -10.94 -24.47
CA ILE A 130 0.72 -10.06 -23.55
C ILE A 130 1.17 -8.79 -24.29
N LYS A 131 1.78 -8.94 -25.47
CA LYS A 131 2.26 -7.82 -26.28
C LYS A 131 1.11 -6.87 -26.67
N LYS A 132 -0.03 -7.43 -27.10
CA LYS A 132 -1.23 -6.65 -27.39
C LYS A 132 -1.70 -5.84 -26.18
N LYS A 133 -1.80 -6.47 -25.01
CA LYS A 133 -2.23 -5.78 -23.78
C LYS A 133 -1.27 -4.69 -23.35
N LEU A 134 0.03 -4.87 -23.50
CA LEU A 134 1.02 -3.83 -23.20
C LEU A 134 0.91 -2.63 -24.15
N LYS A 135 0.54 -2.84 -25.42
CA LYS A 135 0.26 -1.75 -26.39
C LYS A 135 -0.98 -0.95 -26.03
N GLU A 136 -2.01 -1.63 -25.54
CA GLU A 136 -3.30 -1.03 -25.13
C GLU A 136 -3.17 -0.28 -23.79
N HIS A 137 -2.32 -0.75 -22.87
CA HIS A 137 -2.19 -0.27 -21.51
C HIS A 137 -1.88 1.24 -21.37
N ILE A 138 -1.28 1.88 -22.38
CA ILE A 138 -1.03 3.34 -22.36
C ILE A 138 -2.33 4.13 -22.24
N LEU A 139 -3.40 3.64 -22.87
CA LEU A 139 -4.71 4.30 -22.95
C LEU A 139 -5.75 3.70 -21.99
N GLU A 140 -5.49 2.49 -21.48
CA GLU A 140 -6.42 1.82 -20.56
C GLU A 140 -6.26 2.35 -19.13
N PRO A 141 -7.35 2.44 -18.36
CA PRO A 141 -7.29 2.84 -16.96
C PRO A 141 -6.56 1.80 -16.11
N VAL A 142 -6.02 2.26 -14.99
CA VAL A 142 -5.39 1.40 -13.97
C VAL A 142 -6.46 0.94 -12.97
N ASN A 143 -6.82 -0.33 -13.00
CA ASN A 143 -7.83 -0.93 -12.12
C ASN A 143 -7.18 -1.61 -10.90
N PHE A 144 -6.35 -0.88 -10.14
CA PHE A 144 -5.56 -1.45 -9.04
C PHE A 144 -6.44 -2.07 -7.95
N LYS A 145 -7.56 -1.43 -7.60
CA LYS A 145 -8.51 -1.96 -6.62
C LYS A 145 -9.00 -3.36 -7.00
N ASP A 146 -9.46 -3.52 -8.22
CA ASP A 146 -10.00 -4.79 -8.68
C ASP A 146 -8.90 -5.84 -8.89
N GLU A 147 -7.69 -5.40 -9.28
CA GLU A 147 -6.51 -6.25 -9.40
C GLU A 147 -6.12 -6.88 -8.05
N ILE A 148 -6.00 -6.08 -6.99
CA ILE A 148 -5.70 -6.58 -5.64
C ILE A 148 -6.82 -7.50 -5.14
N THR A 149 -8.08 -7.14 -5.37
CA THR A 149 -9.23 -7.96 -5.00
C THR A 149 -9.19 -9.34 -5.70
N ASN A 150 -8.81 -9.38 -6.98
CA ASN A 150 -8.70 -10.62 -7.74
C ASN A 150 -7.47 -11.44 -7.31
N ILE A 151 -6.34 -10.81 -7.03
CA ILE A 151 -5.15 -11.48 -6.47
C ILE A 151 -5.50 -12.13 -5.13
N TYR A 152 -6.24 -11.43 -4.27
CA TYR A 152 -6.68 -11.97 -2.99
C TYR A 152 -7.62 -13.18 -3.15
N LYS A 153 -8.61 -13.09 -4.04
CA LYS A 153 -9.51 -14.22 -4.39
C LYS A 153 -8.76 -15.43 -4.93
N ASP A 154 -7.66 -15.21 -5.62
CA ASP A 154 -6.79 -16.25 -6.16
C ASP A 154 -5.81 -16.83 -5.11
N GLY A 155 -5.95 -16.44 -3.83
CA GLY A 155 -5.17 -16.94 -2.69
C GLY A 155 -3.95 -16.09 -2.32
N GLY A 156 -3.77 -14.91 -2.90
CA GLY A 156 -2.71 -13.98 -2.51
C GLY A 156 -3.05 -13.26 -1.21
N TYR A 157 -2.34 -13.55 -0.12
CA TYR A 157 -2.55 -12.90 1.18
C TYR A 157 -1.33 -12.12 1.69
N LEU A 158 -0.15 -12.34 1.12
CA LEU A 158 1.08 -11.60 1.41
C LEU A 158 1.43 -10.73 0.21
N PHE A 159 1.45 -9.43 0.42
CA PHE A 159 1.80 -8.42 -0.58
C PHE A 159 3.15 -7.79 -0.22
N VAL A 160 4.08 -7.79 -1.16
CA VAL A 160 5.41 -7.21 -0.97
C VAL A 160 5.62 -6.08 -1.98
N GLU A 161 5.80 -4.86 -1.47
CA GLU A 161 6.08 -3.69 -2.28
C GLU A 161 7.58 -3.50 -2.46
N PHE A 162 8.03 -3.58 -3.73
CA PHE A 162 9.40 -3.29 -4.14
C PHE A 162 9.48 -1.85 -4.64
N GLY A 163 10.10 -1.00 -3.89
CA GLY A 163 10.27 0.40 -4.26
C GLY A 163 10.42 1.29 -3.04
N PRO A 164 10.71 2.57 -3.23
CA PRO A 164 10.76 3.53 -2.15
C PRO A 164 9.34 3.79 -1.62
N GLN A 165 9.23 3.96 -0.32
CA GLN A 165 7.99 4.19 0.43
C GLN A 165 7.07 2.95 0.55
N ASN A 166 5.81 3.17 0.96
CA ASN A 166 4.83 2.12 1.25
C ASN A 166 3.43 2.50 0.73
N ILE A 167 3.38 3.10 -0.46
CA ILE A 167 2.15 3.64 -1.04
C ILE A 167 1.20 2.51 -1.43
N LEU A 168 1.73 1.49 -2.12
CA LEU A 168 0.92 0.36 -2.56
C LEU A 168 0.46 -0.48 -1.38
N CYS A 169 1.31 -0.69 -0.36
CA CYS A 169 0.91 -1.35 0.88
C CYS A 169 -0.28 -0.66 1.55
N LYS A 170 -0.31 0.68 1.59
CA LYS A 170 -1.45 1.44 2.12
C LYS A 170 -2.71 1.26 1.29
N LEU A 171 -2.60 1.24 -0.03
CA LEU A 171 -3.73 0.97 -0.93
C LEU A 171 -4.25 -0.46 -0.73
N VAL A 172 -3.38 -1.46 -0.66
CA VAL A 172 -3.75 -2.85 -0.36
C VAL A 172 -4.51 -2.94 0.96
N SER A 173 -3.99 -2.31 2.03
CA SER A 173 -4.65 -2.30 3.34
C SER A 173 -6.01 -1.57 3.34
N ASN A 174 -6.19 -0.56 2.50
CA ASN A 174 -7.50 0.08 2.31
C ASN A 174 -8.47 -0.82 1.53
N ILE A 175 -7.98 -1.51 0.49
CA ILE A 175 -8.80 -2.40 -0.34
C ILE A 175 -9.27 -3.62 0.45
N LEU A 176 -8.36 -4.21 1.24
CA LEU A 176 -8.58 -5.45 2.00
C LEU A 176 -8.84 -5.19 3.50
N LYS A 177 -9.41 -4.03 3.84
CA LYS A 177 -9.57 -3.54 5.23
C LYS A 177 -10.13 -4.60 6.18
N ASP A 178 -11.14 -5.34 5.73
CA ASP A 178 -11.87 -6.32 6.56
C ASP A 178 -11.45 -7.78 6.26
N GLN A 179 -10.32 -7.96 5.57
CA GLN A 179 -9.83 -9.28 5.15
C GLN A 179 -8.42 -9.52 5.68
N PRO A 180 -8.12 -10.70 6.22
CA PRO A 180 -6.79 -11.03 6.72
C PRO A 180 -5.75 -10.96 5.60
N HIS A 181 -4.76 -10.09 5.73
CA HIS A 181 -3.66 -9.96 4.78
C HIS A 181 -2.41 -9.43 5.47
N ILE A 182 -1.27 -9.60 4.83
CA ILE A 182 0.02 -9.07 5.27
C ILE A 182 0.57 -8.20 4.16
N SER A 183 0.95 -6.96 4.48
CA SER A 183 1.60 -6.04 3.54
C SER A 183 2.98 -5.64 4.06
N VAL A 184 4.00 -5.80 3.23
CA VAL A 184 5.40 -5.53 3.57
C VAL A 184 6.01 -4.64 2.50
N ALA A 185 6.46 -3.44 2.85
CA ALA A 185 7.27 -2.59 1.99
C ALA A 185 8.76 -2.80 2.32
N ILE A 186 9.59 -3.03 1.30
CA ILE A 186 11.02 -3.32 1.48
C ILE A 186 11.78 -2.07 1.91
N ASN A 187 11.41 -0.89 1.38
CA ASN A 187 12.05 0.38 1.71
C ASN A 187 10.96 1.44 1.95
N LYS A 188 10.36 1.40 3.14
CA LYS A 188 9.16 2.19 3.48
C LYS A 188 9.41 3.68 3.73
N SER A 189 10.67 4.11 3.90
CA SER A 189 11.01 5.48 4.32
C SER A 189 12.33 5.93 3.72
N ALA A 190 12.37 7.15 3.19
CA ALA A 190 13.59 7.77 2.70
C ALA A 190 14.49 8.32 3.83
N GLY A 191 13.96 8.47 5.05
CA GLY A 191 14.69 8.99 6.20
C GLY A 191 15.28 7.90 7.10
N GLU A 192 15.06 6.63 6.80
CA GLU A 192 15.55 5.50 7.57
C GLU A 192 16.64 4.74 6.77
N ASP A 193 17.49 4.00 7.48
CA ASP A 193 18.51 3.16 6.86
C ASP A 193 17.88 2.04 6.03
N SER A 194 18.21 2.01 4.73
CA SER A 194 17.62 1.05 3.78
C SER A 194 18.00 -0.39 4.07
N ASP A 195 19.19 -0.65 4.65
CA ASP A 195 19.62 -1.99 5.04
C ASP A 195 18.83 -2.49 6.24
N TYR A 196 18.61 -1.62 7.22
CA TYR A 196 17.74 -1.92 8.35
C TYR A 196 16.30 -2.22 7.89
N LEU A 197 15.75 -1.39 7.00
CA LEU A 197 14.39 -1.59 6.47
C LEU A 197 14.26 -2.89 5.69
N LEU A 198 15.27 -3.25 4.91
CA LEU A 198 15.32 -4.53 4.20
C LEU A 198 15.32 -5.71 5.18
N LYS A 199 16.14 -5.65 6.23
CA LYS A 199 16.19 -6.70 7.27
C LYS A 199 14.87 -6.82 8.01
N GLU A 200 14.23 -5.70 8.37
CA GLU A 200 12.89 -5.67 8.97
C GLU A 200 11.85 -6.35 8.04
N ALA A 201 11.86 -6.02 6.75
CA ALA A 201 10.96 -6.61 5.78
C ALA A 201 11.16 -8.12 5.64
N VAL A 202 12.42 -8.58 5.65
CA VAL A 202 12.77 -10.01 5.60
C VAL A 202 12.26 -10.75 6.83
N VAL A 203 12.44 -10.19 8.02
CA VAL A 203 11.91 -10.80 9.26
C VAL A 203 10.39 -10.95 9.15
N LYS A 204 9.68 -9.91 8.72
CA LYS A 204 8.22 -9.96 8.50
C LYS A 204 7.81 -11.05 7.50
N MET A 205 8.52 -11.16 6.38
CA MET A 205 8.26 -12.19 5.38
C MET A 205 8.53 -13.60 5.91
N ARG A 206 9.61 -13.80 6.68
CA ARG A 206 9.92 -15.09 7.31
C ARG A 206 8.85 -15.49 8.34
N VAL A 207 8.41 -14.54 9.17
CA VAL A 207 7.30 -14.76 10.12
C VAL A 207 6.00 -15.11 9.38
N ALA A 208 5.77 -14.51 8.21
CA ALA A 208 4.65 -14.86 7.33
C ALA A 208 4.82 -16.22 6.61
N GLY A 209 5.88 -16.96 6.88
CA GLY A 209 6.13 -18.30 6.32
C GLY A 209 6.89 -18.34 5.00
N VAL A 210 7.40 -17.20 4.51
CA VAL A 210 8.19 -17.18 3.26
C VAL A 210 9.58 -17.77 3.52
N LYS A 211 9.93 -18.78 2.76
CA LYS A 211 11.28 -19.35 2.77
C LYS A 211 12.22 -18.45 1.97
N LEU A 212 12.99 -17.65 2.65
CA LEU A 212 14.01 -16.79 2.04
C LEU A 212 15.39 -17.40 2.28
N GLY A 213 16.25 -17.29 1.29
CA GLY A 213 17.67 -17.62 1.43
C GLY A 213 18.38 -16.67 2.40
N ASP A 214 19.68 -16.83 2.55
CA ASP A 214 20.52 -15.87 3.27
C ASP A 214 20.61 -14.61 2.43
N ILE A 215 20.25 -13.46 3.04
CA ILE A 215 20.19 -12.17 2.35
C ILE A 215 21.15 -11.16 2.95
N ASP A 216 21.95 -11.55 3.95
CA ASP A 216 22.99 -10.69 4.51
C ASP A 216 24.29 -10.86 3.70
N PRO A 217 24.59 -9.97 2.72
CA PRO A 217 25.79 -10.06 1.91
C PRO A 217 27.06 -9.77 2.71
N TYR A 218 26.91 -9.23 3.90
CA TYR A 218 28.02 -8.88 4.81
C TYR A 218 28.21 -9.91 5.92
N ARG A 219 27.39 -10.96 5.96
CA ARG A 219 27.58 -12.05 6.90
C ARG A 219 28.90 -12.75 6.55
N GLU A 220 29.87 -12.58 7.43
CA GLU A 220 31.07 -13.40 7.36
C GLU A 220 30.66 -14.87 7.44
N PRO A 221 31.15 -15.73 6.52
CA PRO A 221 30.90 -17.15 6.63
C PRO A 221 31.35 -17.58 8.02
N GLU A 222 30.42 -18.17 8.78
CA GLU A 222 30.78 -18.75 10.06
C GLU A 222 31.99 -19.64 9.83
N SER A 223 33.14 -19.21 10.31
CA SER A 223 34.32 -20.05 10.30
C SER A 223 33.91 -21.32 11.05
N LYS A 224 33.79 -22.42 10.32
CA LYS A 224 33.63 -23.73 10.92
C LYS A 224 34.92 -23.94 11.72
N GLN A 225 34.97 -23.38 12.93
CA GLN A 225 35.94 -23.84 13.90
C GLN A 225 35.58 -25.32 14.09
N GLU A 226 36.33 -26.18 13.47
CA GLU A 226 36.39 -27.56 13.87
C GLU A 226 36.91 -27.52 15.33
N ILE A 227 35.96 -27.41 16.27
CA ILE A 227 36.24 -27.63 17.66
C ILE A 227 36.68 -29.08 17.70
N GLY A 228 37.99 -29.26 17.74
CA GLY A 228 38.58 -30.57 17.94
C GLY A 228 37.86 -31.19 19.13
N LYS A 229 37.22 -32.32 18.94
CA LYS A 229 36.55 -33.07 19.97
C LYS A 229 37.62 -33.57 20.93
N ASN A 230 38.04 -32.70 21.85
CA ASN A 230 38.83 -33.12 23.00
C ASN A 230 37.93 -34.03 23.85
N ALA A 231 38.47 -35.13 24.35
CA ALA A 231 37.77 -36.15 25.14
C ALA A 231 37.00 -35.60 26.37
N MET A 232 37.13 -34.30 26.67
CA MET A 232 36.43 -33.59 27.72
C MET A 232 35.55 -32.44 27.26
N SER A 233 35.24 -32.31 25.97
CA SER A 233 34.33 -31.26 25.51
C SER A 233 32.88 -31.65 25.74
N VAL A 234 32.23 -31.00 26.69
CA VAL A 234 30.79 -31.10 26.91
C VAL A 234 30.12 -30.14 25.94
N MET A 235 29.30 -30.67 25.02
CA MET A 235 28.51 -29.87 24.10
C MET A 235 27.40 -29.20 24.91
N LEU A 236 27.53 -27.90 25.17
CA LEU A 236 26.44 -27.06 25.67
C LEU A 236 25.53 -26.75 24.47
N ASN A 237 24.62 -27.68 24.14
CA ASN A 237 23.49 -27.36 23.32
C ASN A 237 22.47 -26.64 24.22
N GLY A 238 21.73 -25.67 23.72
CA GLY A 238 20.77 -24.84 24.48
C GLY A 238 19.61 -25.60 25.17
N SER A 239 19.68 -26.94 25.27
CA SER A 239 18.88 -27.73 26.19
C SER A 239 19.51 -27.60 27.57
N ASN A 240 19.00 -26.65 28.35
CA ASN A 240 19.40 -26.53 29.77
C ASN A 240 19.18 -27.87 30.46
N TYR A 241 20.26 -28.48 30.93
CA TYR A 241 20.13 -29.58 31.86
C TYR A 241 19.53 -29.03 33.16
N ILE A 242 18.27 -29.26 33.35
CA ILE A 242 17.57 -28.94 34.60
C ILE A 242 17.65 -30.19 35.43
N SER A 243 18.35 -30.14 36.57
CA SER A 243 18.35 -31.23 37.55
C SER A 243 16.91 -31.47 38.03
N ASP A 244 16.57 -32.70 38.43
CA ASP A 244 15.22 -33.01 38.92
C ASP A 244 14.78 -32.09 40.07
N LYS A 245 15.71 -31.67 40.90
CA LYS A 245 15.50 -30.69 41.98
C LYS A 245 15.10 -29.31 41.40
N THR A 246 15.83 -28.81 40.43
CA THR A 246 15.55 -27.51 39.78
C THR A 246 14.27 -27.56 38.98
N LYS A 247 13.92 -28.72 38.40
CA LYS A 247 12.66 -28.93 37.71
C LYS A 247 11.47 -28.83 38.66
N GLN A 248 11.55 -29.49 39.81
CA GLN A 248 10.55 -29.41 40.89
C GLN A 248 10.38 -28.00 41.43
N GLU A 249 11.48 -27.29 41.67
CA GLU A 249 11.46 -25.87 42.09
C GLU A 249 10.83 -24.98 41.06
N PHE A 250 11.11 -25.20 39.78
CA PHE A 250 10.49 -24.46 38.65
C PHE A 250 9.01 -24.74 38.48
N GLU A 251 8.61 -26.01 38.58
CA GLU A 251 7.21 -26.41 38.53
C GLU A 251 6.40 -25.86 39.72
N SER A 252 7.01 -25.84 40.92
CA SER A 252 6.40 -25.21 42.11
C SER A 252 6.25 -23.70 41.96
N ALA A 253 7.27 -23.02 41.46
CA ALA A 253 7.23 -21.59 41.18
C ALA A 253 6.20 -21.21 40.07
N LEU A 254 6.03 -22.05 39.07
CA LEU A 254 4.98 -21.90 38.04
C LEU A 254 3.57 -22.08 38.63
N ALA A 255 3.39 -23.07 39.51
CA ALA A 255 2.11 -23.30 40.19
C ALA A 255 1.76 -22.16 41.17
N GLU A 256 2.73 -21.62 41.89
CA GLU A 256 2.54 -20.44 42.76
C GLU A 256 2.16 -19.19 41.92
N LYS A 257 2.79 -18.99 40.78
CA LYS A 257 2.47 -17.86 39.88
C LYS A 257 1.08 -17.97 39.27
N HIS A 258 0.63 -19.19 38.97
CA HIS A 258 -0.75 -19.44 38.50
C HIS A 258 -1.77 -19.15 39.60
N SER A 259 -1.51 -19.52 40.86
CA SER A 259 -2.39 -19.19 41.99
C SER A 259 -2.44 -17.69 42.28
N PHE A 260 -1.37 -16.95 42.04
CA PHE A 260 -1.31 -15.50 42.18
C PHE A 260 -2.19 -14.78 41.11
N ILE A 261 -2.17 -15.25 39.88
CA ILE A 261 -3.00 -14.69 38.80
C ILE A 261 -4.48 -14.99 39.04
N GLU A 262 -4.83 -16.21 39.47
CA GLU A 262 -6.22 -16.52 39.79
C GLU A 262 -6.75 -15.71 40.98
N GLN A 263 -5.96 -15.48 42.01
CA GLN A 263 -6.36 -14.65 43.14
C GLN A 263 -6.51 -13.16 42.75
N GLU A 264 -5.67 -12.63 41.89
CA GLU A 264 -5.74 -11.26 41.43
C GLU A 264 -6.97 -11.04 40.50
N VAL A 265 -7.26 -11.98 39.63
CA VAL A 265 -8.45 -11.97 38.77
C VAL A 265 -9.73 -12.10 39.60
N GLN A 266 -9.78 -12.96 40.61
CA GLN A 266 -10.92 -13.07 41.52
C GLN A 266 -11.12 -11.83 42.39
N LYS A 267 -10.03 -11.16 42.77
CA LYS A 267 -10.09 -9.89 43.52
C LYS A 267 -10.66 -8.75 42.66
N GLN A 268 -10.28 -8.70 41.39
CA GLN A 268 -10.83 -7.72 40.42
C GLN A 268 -12.32 -8.00 40.11
N ILE A 269 -12.72 -9.26 39.97
CA ILE A 269 -14.12 -9.63 39.78
C ILE A 269 -14.99 -9.23 40.99
N LYS A 270 -14.50 -9.44 42.20
CA LYS A 270 -15.21 -8.99 43.42
C LYS A 270 -15.36 -7.47 43.52
N VAL A 271 -14.36 -6.71 43.09
CA VAL A 271 -14.42 -5.24 43.07
C VAL A 271 -15.43 -4.76 42.04
N ILE A 272 -15.49 -5.40 40.84
CA ILE A 272 -16.46 -5.07 39.80
C ILE A 272 -17.91 -5.40 40.25
N GLN A 273 -18.12 -6.49 40.98
CA GLN A 273 -19.43 -6.88 41.49
C GLN A 273 -19.93 -6.00 42.65
N GLN A 274 -19.02 -5.39 43.41
CA GLN A 274 -19.38 -4.45 44.50
C GLN A 274 -19.62 -3.02 44.00
N SER A 275 -19.24 -2.68 42.79
CA SER A 275 -19.39 -1.35 42.20
C SER A 275 -20.61 -1.18 41.29
N GLN A 276 -21.50 -2.16 41.20
CA GLN A 276 -22.79 -1.98 40.50
C GLN A 276 -23.81 -1.32 41.43
N PRO A 277 -24.32 -0.12 41.09
CA PRO A 277 -25.38 0.48 41.83
C PRO A 277 -26.66 -0.37 41.71
N LYS A 278 -27.30 -0.69 42.83
CA LYS A 278 -28.63 -1.28 42.89
C LYS A 278 -29.62 -0.36 42.19
N ILE A 279 -30.04 -0.72 41.00
CA ILE A 279 -31.17 -0.08 40.33
C ILE A 279 -32.44 -0.60 41.01
N GLN A 280 -33.01 0.21 41.86
CA GLN A 280 -34.37 0.01 42.33
C GLN A 280 -35.33 0.42 41.20
N ALA A 281 -36.14 -0.54 40.78
CA ALA A 281 -37.25 -0.28 39.89
C ALA A 281 -38.26 0.66 40.58
N ASN A 282 -38.46 1.86 40.01
CA ASN A 282 -39.66 2.63 40.23
C ASN A 282 -40.20 3.15 38.90
N THR A 283 -41.32 2.60 38.55
CA THR A 283 -42.20 2.97 37.44
C THR A 283 -42.80 4.34 37.70
N GLN A 284 -42.71 5.28 36.81
CA GLN A 284 -43.79 6.14 36.30
C GLN A 284 -43.24 7.34 35.51
N THR A 285 -43.54 7.31 34.19
CA THR A 285 -44.17 8.37 33.38
C THR A 285 -43.59 9.78 33.44
N THR A 286 -43.02 10.31 32.42
CA THR A 286 -43.63 11.20 31.44
C THR A 286 -42.61 11.77 30.44
N MET A 287 -43.06 11.95 29.23
CA MET A 287 -42.43 12.56 28.07
C MET A 287 -41.75 13.90 28.36
N SER A 288 -40.54 14.09 27.86
CA SER A 288 -40.18 15.33 27.17
C SER A 288 -39.00 15.03 26.22
N THR A 289 -39.36 14.90 24.95
CA THR A 289 -38.51 14.93 23.78
C THR A 289 -37.94 16.34 23.59
N GLN A 290 -36.74 16.39 23.01
CA GLN A 290 -36.05 17.57 22.47
C GLN A 290 -35.15 18.34 23.47
N SER A 291 -33.90 17.85 23.63
CA SER A 291 -32.73 18.74 23.73
C SER A 291 -31.36 18.03 23.77
N ASP A 292 -31.30 16.69 23.76
CA ASP A 292 -30.01 15.99 23.92
C ASP A 292 -29.32 15.52 22.64
N GLN A 293 -29.92 15.73 21.47
CA GLN A 293 -29.24 15.40 20.19
C GLN A 293 -28.21 16.46 19.72
N ALA A 294 -28.26 17.66 20.28
CA ALA A 294 -27.29 18.71 19.89
C ALA A 294 -25.97 18.67 20.64
N LYS A 295 -25.85 17.88 21.73
CA LYS A 295 -24.59 17.76 22.51
C LYS A 295 -23.75 16.53 22.20
N LEU A 296 -24.26 15.55 21.43
CA LEU A 296 -23.48 14.39 20.99
C LEU A 296 -22.71 14.63 19.69
N SER A 297 -23.10 15.61 18.88
CA SER A 297 -22.45 15.90 17.60
C SER A 297 -21.15 16.70 17.69
N SER A 298 -20.84 17.28 18.86
CA SER A 298 -19.61 18.08 19.04
C SER A 298 -18.42 17.29 19.62
N ARG A 299 -18.60 16.01 19.99
CA ARG A 299 -17.52 15.18 20.60
C ARG A 299 -16.79 14.25 19.62
N PHE A 300 -17.20 14.19 18.36
CA PHE A 300 -16.58 13.32 17.34
C PHE A 300 -15.78 14.08 16.25
N LYS A 301 -15.32 15.29 16.53
CA LYS A 301 -14.55 16.09 15.55
C LYS A 301 -13.04 15.94 15.62
N ASN A 302 -12.49 14.96 16.31
CA ASN A 302 -11.06 14.69 16.26
C ASN A 302 -10.83 13.18 16.12
N GLN A 303 -10.87 12.66 14.88
CA GLN A 303 -10.45 11.30 14.60
C GLN A 303 -9.03 11.27 14.00
N PRO A 304 -8.13 10.43 14.52
CA PRO A 304 -6.75 10.29 14.00
C PRO A 304 -6.69 9.68 12.59
N ALA A 305 -7.80 9.20 12.02
CA ALA A 305 -7.87 8.67 10.66
C ALA A 305 -7.61 9.75 9.59
N GLN A 306 -8.05 10.98 9.79
CA GLN A 306 -7.90 12.07 8.84
C GLN A 306 -6.43 12.52 8.72
N ALA A 307 -5.72 12.58 9.84
CA ALA A 307 -4.31 12.92 9.88
C ALA A 307 -3.40 11.89 9.17
N ASN A 308 -3.80 10.60 9.18
CA ASN A 308 -3.06 9.55 8.49
C ASN A 308 -3.27 9.58 6.97
N VAL A 309 -4.47 9.96 6.50
CA VAL A 309 -4.76 10.12 5.07
C VAL A 309 -4.02 11.35 4.52
N ASP A 310 -4.00 12.44 5.28
CA ASP A 310 -3.29 13.66 4.92
C ASP A 310 -1.79 13.44 4.78
N ARG A 311 -1.17 12.75 5.75
CA ARG A 311 0.25 12.33 5.63
C ARG A 311 0.51 11.43 4.43
N SER A 312 -0.40 10.50 4.12
CA SER A 312 -0.23 9.59 3.00
C SER A 312 -0.22 10.30 1.65
N MET A 313 -1.01 11.36 1.52
CA MET A 313 -1.06 12.17 0.30
C MET A 313 0.14 13.12 0.21
N GLU A 314 0.55 13.70 1.31
CA GLU A 314 1.75 14.53 1.36
C GLU A 314 3.00 13.72 0.97
N HIS A 315 3.10 12.47 1.44
CA HIS A 315 4.15 11.54 1.01
C HIS A 315 4.02 11.12 -0.46
N PHE A 316 2.80 10.96 -0.99
CA PHE A 316 2.59 10.68 -2.42
C PHE A 316 3.09 11.84 -3.29
N TYR A 317 2.81 13.09 -2.89
CA TYR A 317 3.30 14.30 -3.59
C TYR A 317 4.82 14.46 -3.50
N GLN A 318 5.39 14.22 -2.32
CA GLN A 318 6.85 14.28 -2.15
C GLN A 318 7.53 13.27 -3.07
N HIS A 319 7.01 12.04 -3.16
CA HIS A 319 7.55 11.02 -4.05
C HIS A 319 7.42 11.38 -5.53
N GLN A 320 6.26 11.90 -5.96
CA GLN A 320 6.10 12.34 -7.34
C GLN A 320 7.10 13.45 -7.68
N ASN A 321 7.30 14.39 -6.77
CA ASN A 321 8.28 15.46 -6.93
C ASN A 321 9.73 14.96 -6.93
N GLU A 322 10.07 14.00 -6.07
CA GLU A 322 11.40 13.39 -6.06
C GLU A 322 11.66 12.57 -7.32
N THR A 323 10.69 11.80 -7.78
CA THR A 323 10.79 11.07 -9.05
C THR A 323 10.98 12.01 -10.24
N LEU A 324 10.27 13.15 -10.23
CA LEU A 324 10.43 14.18 -11.28
C LEU A 324 11.80 14.86 -11.22
N LYS A 325 12.32 15.14 -10.02
CA LYS A 325 13.67 15.68 -9.83
C LYS A 325 14.74 14.72 -10.32
N VAL A 326 14.65 13.44 -9.95
CA VAL A 326 15.59 12.41 -10.42
C VAL A 326 15.50 12.24 -11.94
N HIS A 327 14.31 12.26 -12.51
CA HIS A 327 14.12 12.18 -13.96
C HIS A 327 14.72 13.40 -14.68
N ASN A 328 14.47 14.60 -14.18
CA ASN A 328 15.03 15.84 -14.73
C ASN A 328 16.57 15.90 -14.57
N GLN A 329 17.10 15.40 -13.46
CA GLN A 329 18.55 15.32 -13.24
C GLN A 329 19.20 14.31 -14.19
N PHE A 330 18.54 13.17 -14.43
CA PHE A 330 18.98 12.17 -15.42
C PHE A 330 18.98 12.75 -16.84
N LEU A 331 17.91 13.45 -17.25
CA LEU A 331 17.84 14.12 -18.56
C LEU A 331 18.91 15.20 -18.73
N LYS A 332 19.20 15.96 -17.66
CA LYS A 332 20.26 16.97 -17.66
C LYS A 332 21.64 16.34 -17.82
N GLN A 333 21.93 15.26 -17.08
CA GLN A 333 23.17 14.49 -17.25
C GLN A 333 23.31 13.91 -18.66
N GLN A 334 22.24 13.33 -19.24
CA GLN A 334 22.27 12.84 -20.61
C GLN A 334 22.56 13.95 -21.64
N SER A 335 21.99 15.14 -21.42
CA SER A 335 22.26 16.32 -22.28
C SER A 335 23.70 16.82 -22.16
N GLU A 336 24.35 16.67 -21.01
CA GLU A 336 25.75 17.04 -20.78
C GLU A 336 26.73 16.00 -21.37
N TYR A 337 26.35 14.73 -21.44
CA TYR A 337 27.16 13.66 -22.09
C TYR A 337 26.98 13.61 -23.63
N SER A 338 26.05 14.38 -24.18
CA SER A 338 25.76 14.43 -25.63
C SER A 338 26.36 15.64 -26.31
N LYS A 339 27.11 16.47 -25.58
CA LYS A 339 27.95 17.57 -26.07
C LYS A 339 29.43 17.15 -26.10
#